data_fad1c3919225cc7dbb9fd3ca49e123f2
#
_entry.id   fad1c3919225cc7dbb9fd3ca49e123f2
#
_cell.length_a   1.000
_cell.length_b   1.000
_cell.length_c   1.000
_cell.angle_alpha   90.00
_cell.angle_beta   90.00
_cell.angle_gamma   90.00
#
_symmetry.space_group_name_H-M   'P 1'
#
loop_
_entity.id
_entity.type
_entity.pdbx_description
1 polymer ?
#
loop_
_entity_poly.entity_id
_entity_poly.type
_entity_poly.pdbx_seq_one_letter_code
_entity_poly.pdbx_strand_id
1 'polypeptide(L)'
;MATIFSPIDMHVPPNFIVDVHSVLTGEDFDQLVRDNPELRMELSATGELILMSPTGSKTGLRNAELNRQLGNWAKTNRSGVVFDSSTLFVLPNGARRSPDVSWVKLERWNALSVEEQEGFAPLCPDFVIELRSRSDNLPPLEDKMLEYIANGAQMAWLIDPVRKRVYIYRPNRTAEILEDPQTVSGDLELAGFKLDVRELW
;
A
#
# COMPACT_ATOMS: atom_id res chain seq x y z
N MET A 1 -48.46 -4.91 -6.94
CA MET A 1 -47.88 -3.94 -5.97
C MET A 1 -46.40 -4.18 -5.95
N ALA A 2 -45.62 -3.24 -6.43
CA ALA A 2 -44.16 -3.30 -6.36
C ALA A 2 -43.75 -2.85 -4.96
N THR A 3 -43.06 -3.69 -4.21
CA THR A 3 -42.50 -3.34 -2.92
C THR A 3 -41.29 -2.47 -3.20
N ILE A 4 -41.40 -1.16 -2.96
CA ILE A 4 -40.28 -0.23 -3.01
C ILE A 4 -39.46 -0.47 -1.73
N PHE A 5 -38.32 -1.15 -1.87
CA PHE A 5 -37.34 -1.17 -0.79
C PHE A 5 -36.80 0.26 -0.62
N SER A 6 -37.04 0.84 0.53
CA SER A 6 -36.36 2.04 0.96
C SER A 6 -34.85 1.78 0.94
N PRO A 7 -33.99 2.65 0.38
CA PRO A 7 -32.56 2.45 0.47
C PRO A 7 -32.19 2.44 1.96
N ILE A 8 -31.66 1.32 2.41
CA ILE A 8 -31.04 1.24 3.73
C ILE A 8 -29.85 2.19 3.66
N ASP A 9 -29.89 3.24 4.47
CA ASP A 9 -28.79 4.22 4.61
C ASP A 9 -27.63 3.52 5.37
N MET A 10 -27.04 2.50 4.73
CA MET A 10 -25.85 1.85 5.23
C MET A 10 -24.65 2.75 4.90
N HIS A 11 -24.33 3.61 5.82
CA HIS A 11 -23.02 4.29 5.80
C HIS A 11 -21.95 3.25 6.12
N VAL A 12 -21.52 2.51 5.10
CA VAL A 12 -20.37 1.62 5.21
C VAL A 12 -19.13 2.52 5.28
N PRO A 13 -18.35 2.46 6.35
CA PRO A 13 -17.11 3.22 6.42
C PRO A 13 -16.20 2.82 5.26
N PRO A 14 -15.26 3.69 4.82
CA PRO A 14 -14.43 3.46 3.64
C PRO A 14 -13.59 2.17 3.73
N ASN A 15 -13.29 1.74 4.97
CA ASN A 15 -12.70 0.43 5.25
C ASN A 15 -13.56 -0.25 6.31
N PHE A 16 -14.00 -1.47 6.01
CA PHE A 16 -14.72 -2.32 6.95
C PHE A 16 -13.70 -3.21 7.66
N ILE A 17 -13.54 -3.03 8.97
CA ILE A 17 -12.57 -3.75 9.80
C ILE A 17 -13.31 -4.75 10.67
N VAL A 18 -12.90 -6.01 10.63
CA VAL A 18 -13.42 -7.10 11.49
C VAL A 18 -12.25 -7.74 12.22
N ASP A 19 -12.35 -7.85 13.53
CA ASP A 19 -11.40 -8.66 14.31
C ASP A 19 -11.70 -10.15 14.06
N VAL A 20 -10.75 -10.85 13.43
CA VAL A 20 -10.81 -12.26 13.10
C VAL A 20 -9.68 -13.07 13.75
N HIS A 21 -8.96 -12.47 14.69
CA HIS A 21 -7.77 -13.04 15.31
C HIS A 21 -7.95 -14.46 15.89
N SER A 22 -9.13 -14.77 16.43
CA SER A 22 -9.42 -16.08 17.01
C SER A 22 -9.96 -17.11 16.00
N VAL A 23 -10.18 -16.71 14.75
CA VAL A 23 -10.94 -17.50 13.77
C VAL A 23 -10.17 -17.73 12.47
N LEU A 24 -9.26 -16.82 12.08
CA LEU A 24 -8.60 -16.83 10.78
C LEU A 24 -7.07 -16.87 10.96
N THR A 25 -6.43 -17.92 10.46
CA THR A 25 -4.98 -17.95 10.34
C THR A 25 -4.53 -17.17 9.11
N GLY A 26 -3.23 -16.94 8.96
CA GLY A 26 -2.71 -16.31 7.74
C GLY A 26 -2.96 -17.15 6.48
N GLU A 27 -2.87 -18.48 6.58
CA GLU A 27 -3.16 -19.39 5.46
C GLU A 27 -4.64 -19.37 5.08
N ASP A 28 -5.54 -19.32 6.07
CA ASP A 28 -6.99 -19.19 5.83
C ASP A 28 -7.31 -17.87 5.15
N PHE A 29 -6.63 -16.77 5.54
CA PHE A 29 -6.77 -15.48 4.87
C PHE A 29 -6.27 -15.54 3.41
N ASP A 30 -5.10 -16.16 3.18
CA ASP A 30 -4.55 -16.32 1.84
C ASP A 30 -5.50 -17.14 0.94
N GLN A 31 -6.19 -18.15 1.50
CA GLN A 31 -7.23 -18.89 0.79
C GLN A 31 -8.48 -18.03 0.56
N LEU A 32 -8.91 -17.25 1.55
CA LEU A 32 -10.05 -16.35 1.43
C LEU A 32 -9.85 -15.33 0.30
N VAL A 33 -8.64 -14.79 0.14
CA VAL A 33 -8.30 -13.87 -0.96
C VAL A 33 -8.36 -14.59 -2.30
N ARG A 34 -7.82 -15.79 -2.40
CA ARG A 34 -7.88 -16.60 -3.64
C ARG A 34 -9.31 -16.94 -4.07
N ASP A 35 -10.18 -17.20 -3.10
CA ASP A 35 -11.59 -17.56 -3.35
C ASP A 35 -12.46 -16.34 -3.70
N ASN A 36 -11.98 -15.11 -3.42
CA ASN A 36 -12.71 -13.87 -3.64
C ASN A 36 -11.82 -12.83 -4.39
N PRO A 37 -11.42 -13.12 -5.63
CA PRO A 37 -10.46 -12.29 -6.38
C PRO A 37 -10.96 -10.87 -6.69
N GLU A 38 -12.27 -10.64 -6.58
CA GLU A 38 -12.90 -9.32 -6.75
C GLU A 38 -12.82 -8.44 -5.49
N LEU A 39 -12.51 -9.02 -4.33
CA LEU A 39 -12.41 -8.29 -3.07
C LEU A 39 -10.96 -7.87 -2.82
N ARG A 40 -10.81 -6.62 -2.38
CA ARG A 40 -9.52 -6.13 -1.89
C ARG A 40 -9.50 -6.22 -0.38
N MET A 41 -8.61 -7.03 0.14
CA MET A 41 -8.51 -7.34 1.57
C MET A 41 -7.07 -7.23 2.04
N GLU A 42 -6.91 -6.80 3.30
CA GLU A 42 -5.66 -6.87 4.05
C GLU A 42 -5.90 -7.57 5.39
N LEU A 43 -4.86 -8.10 5.98
CA LEU A 43 -4.86 -8.63 7.34
C LEU A 43 -3.78 -7.93 8.15
N SER A 44 -4.15 -7.33 9.28
CA SER A 44 -3.16 -6.77 10.21
C SER A 44 -2.39 -7.87 10.95
N ALA A 45 -1.23 -7.53 11.51
CA ALA A 45 -0.48 -8.46 12.37
C ALA A 45 -1.25 -8.87 13.64
N THR A 46 -2.25 -8.07 14.03
CA THR A 46 -3.13 -8.32 15.18
C THR A 46 -4.38 -9.12 14.82
N GLY A 47 -4.53 -9.55 13.54
CA GLY A 47 -5.66 -10.36 13.10
C GLY A 47 -6.92 -9.54 12.73
N GLU A 48 -6.76 -8.28 12.36
CA GLU A 48 -7.86 -7.48 11.84
C GLU A 48 -7.98 -7.66 10.32
N LEU A 49 -9.11 -8.18 9.87
CA LEU A 49 -9.48 -8.24 8.46
C LEU A 49 -9.96 -6.86 8.01
N ILE A 50 -9.30 -6.30 7.02
CA ILE A 50 -9.59 -4.98 6.46
C ILE A 50 -10.12 -5.17 5.05
N LEU A 51 -11.41 -4.84 4.85
CA LEU A 51 -12.05 -4.84 3.53
C LEU A 51 -11.97 -3.44 2.95
N MET A 52 -11.38 -3.31 1.78
CA MET A 52 -11.19 -2.02 1.12
C MET A 52 -12.27 -1.78 0.06
N SER A 53 -12.89 -0.60 0.11
CA SER A 53 -13.84 -0.17 -0.92
C SER A 53 -13.12 0.23 -2.21
N PRO A 54 -13.79 0.16 -3.37
CA PRO A 54 -13.26 0.71 -4.61
C PRO A 54 -12.88 2.17 -4.44
N THR A 55 -11.74 2.52 -5.02
CA THR A 55 -11.19 3.87 -4.94
C THR A 55 -11.94 4.83 -5.86
N GLY A 56 -12.11 6.09 -5.45
CA GLY A 56 -12.70 7.12 -6.30
C GLY A 56 -11.79 7.47 -7.49
N SER A 57 -12.37 7.92 -8.61
CA SER A 57 -11.66 8.17 -9.87
C SER A 57 -10.42 9.06 -9.72
N LYS A 58 -10.48 10.09 -8.88
CA LYS A 58 -9.35 11.01 -8.64
C LYS A 58 -8.18 10.33 -7.91
N THR A 59 -8.46 9.45 -6.96
CA THR A 59 -7.44 8.64 -6.29
C THR A 59 -6.85 7.61 -7.27
N GLY A 60 -7.70 6.97 -8.09
CA GLY A 60 -7.24 6.06 -9.13
C GLY A 60 -6.30 6.73 -10.15
N LEU A 61 -6.61 7.96 -10.58
CA LEU A 61 -5.73 8.74 -11.47
C LEU A 61 -4.36 8.99 -10.81
N ARG A 62 -4.34 9.37 -9.54
CA ARG A 62 -3.10 9.59 -8.78
C ARG A 62 -2.28 8.31 -8.61
N ASN A 63 -2.94 7.18 -8.29
CA ASN A 63 -2.26 5.88 -8.19
C ASN A 63 -1.64 5.46 -9.53
N ALA A 64 -2.33 5.67 -10.64
CA ALA A 64 -1.80 5.41 -11.97
C ALA A 64 -0.55 6.26 -12.25
N GLU A 65 -0.58 7.54 -11.88
CA GLU A 65 0.56 8.44 -12.05
C GLU A 65 1.76 8.06 -11.18
N LEU A 66 1.54 7.69 -9.92
CA LEU A 66 2.58 7.18 -9.02
C LEU A 66 3.24 5.93 -9.60
N ASN A 67 2.45 4.96 -10.04
CA ASN A 67 2.93 3.74 -10.68
C ASN A 67 3.72 4.03 -11.95
N ARG A 68 3.24 4.95 -12.78
CA ARG A 68 3.92 5.34 -14.03
C ARG A 68 5.31 5.93 -13.75
N GLN A 69 5.41 6.86 -12.78
CA GLN A 69 6.68 7.52 -12.49
C GLN A 69 7.69 6.54 -11.90
N LEU A 70 7.31 5.75 -10.89
CA LEU A 70 8.19 4.76 -10.28
C LEU A 70 8.58 3.66 -11.27
N GLY A 71 7.62 3.18 -12.08
CA GLY A 71 7.84 2.17 -13.11
C GLY A 71 8.80 2.65 -14.21
N ASN A 72 8.69 3.89 -14.67
CA ASN A 72 9.61 4.47 -15.65
C ASN A 72 11.04 4.55 -15.12
N TRP A 73 11.19 5.00 -13.86
CA TRP A 73 12.49 5.03 -13.21
C TRP A 73 13.08 3.61 -13.05
N ALA A 74 12.31 2.67 -12.52
CA ALA A 74 12.77 1.28 -12.30
C ALA A 74 13.15 0.58 -13.61
N LYS A 75 12.40 0.82 -14.69
CA LYS A 75 12.72 0.29 -16.04
C LYS A 75 14.07 0.78 -16.55
N THR A 76 14.42 2.03 -16.26
CA THR A 76 15.70 2.64 -16.67
C THR A 76 16.84 2.18 -15.77
N ASN A 77 16.60 2.18 -14.47
CA ASN A 77 17.60 1.87 -13.43
C ASN A 77 17.89 0.35 -13.36
N ARG A 78 16.90 -0.51 -13.62
CA ARG A 78 16.97 -1.98 -13.58
C ARG A 78 17.44 -2.54 -12.23
N SER A 79 17.25 -1.81 -11.16
CA SER A 79 17.67 -2.20 -9.80
C SER A 79 16.61 -2.97 -9.02
N GLY A 80 15.39 -3.08 -9.55
CA GLY A 80 14.28 -3.76 -8.89
C GLY A 80 13.01 -3.79 -9.73
N VAL A 81 11.96 -4.30 -9.13
CA VAL A 81 10.63 -4.49 -9.73
C VAL A 81 9.59 -3.64 -9.00
N VAL A 82 8.62 -3.14 -9.74
CA VAL A 82 7.53 -2.28 -9.23
C VAL A 82 6.24 -3.07 -9.23
N PHE A 83 5.42 -2.86 -8.21
CA PHE A 83 4.12 -3.49 -8.04
C PHE A 83 3.04 -2.44 -7.81
N ASP A 84 1.86 -2.71 -8.30
CA ASP A 84 0.68 -1.88 -8.14
C ASP A 84 -0.12 -2.26 -6.88
N SER A 85 -1.18 -1.52 -6.63
CA SER A 85 -2.05 -1.65 -5.47
C SER A 85 -2.86 -2.95 -5.41
N SER A 86 -2.80 -3.84 -6.41
CA SER A 86 -3.45 -5.14 -6.39
C SER A 86 -2.56 -6.26 -5.84
N THR A 87 -1.28 -5.96 -5.64
CA THR A 87 -0.29 -6.94 -5.18
C THR A 87 -0.29 -7.05 -3.67
N LEU A 88 -0.46 -8.27 -3.15
CA LEU A 88 -0.43 -8.60 -1.73
C LEU A 88 0.95 -9.15 -1.34
N PHE A 89 1.50 -8.64 -0.25
CA PHE A 89 2.75 -9.11 0.37
C PHE A 89 2.49 -9.69 1.75
N VAL A 90 3.19 -10.77 2.10
CA VAL A 90 3.20 -11.34 3.44
C VAL A 90 4.39 -10.77 4.18
N LEU A 91 4.13 -9.87 5.12
CA LEU A 91 5.18 -9.20 5.89
C LEU A 91 5.79 -10.15 6.95
N PRO A 92 7.04 -9.92 7.40
CA PRO A 92 7.68 -10.74 8.45
C PRO A 92 6.90 -10.87 9.76
N ASN A 93 6.10 -9.86 10.13
CA ASN A 93 5.23 -9.90 11.32
C ASN A 93 3.91 -10.68 11.10
N GLY A 94 3.70 -11.25 9.92
CA GLY A 94 2.51 -12.00 9.57
C GLY A 94 1.37 -11.16 8.98
N ALA A 95 1.49 -9.84 8.92
CA ALA A 95 0.51 -9.00 8.22
C ALA A 95 0.48 -9.28 6.72
N ARG A 96 -0.68 -9.09 6.09
CA ARG A 96 -0.88 -9.13 4.65
C ARG A 96 -1.24 -7.73 4.19
N ARG A 97 -0.37 -7.11 3.39
CA ARG A 97 -0.50 -5.72 2.98
C ARG A 97 -0.39 -5.53 1.47
N SER A 98 -1.22 -4.63 0.94
CA SER A 98 -1.22 -4.22 -0.47
C SER A 98 -0.96 -2.71 -0.54
N PRO A 99 0.31 -2.26 -0.60
CA PRO A 99 0.62 -0.83 -0.73
C PRO A 99 0.13 -0.29 -2.08
N ASP A 100 -0.25 0.99 -2.13
CA ASP A 100 -0.72 1.62 -3.38
C ASP A 100 0.31 1.53 -4.50
N VAL A 101 1.59 1.70 -4.18
CA VAL A 101 2.74 1.43 -5.07
C VAL A 101 3.90 0.90 -4.25
N SER A 102 4.63 -0.08 -4.77
CA SER A 102 5.81 -0.58 -4.08
C SER A 102 6.93 -0.97 -5.05
N TRP A 103 8.13 -1.07 -4.50
CA TRP A 103 9.31 -1.49 -5.21
C TRP A 103 10.14 -2.44 -4.34
N VAL A 104 10.63 -3.51 -4.97
CA VAL A 104 11.49 -4.52 -4.37
C VAL A 104 12.80 -4.58 -5.13
N LYS A 105 13.92 -4.59 -4.42
CA LYS A 105 15.26 -4.78 -5.01
C LYS A 105 15.31 -6.06 -5.83
N LEU A 106 15.93 -5.99 -7.01
CA LEU A 106 16.00 -7.12 -7.95
C LEU A 106 16.65 -8.36 -7.32
N GLU A 107 17.67 -8.16 -6.49
CA GLU A 107 18.33 -9.26 -5.78
C GLU A 107 17.38 -10.00 -4.84
N ARG A 108 16.55 -9.27 -4.09
CA ARG A 108 15.56 -9.86 -3.17
C ARG A 108 14.43 -10.54 -3.93
N TRP A 109 13.97 -9.93 -5.02
CA TRP A 109 12.96 -10.53 -5.89
C TRP A 109 13.45 -11.83 -6.52
N ASN A 110 14.67 -11.85 -7.06
CA ASN A 110 15.26 -13.01 -7.69
C ASN A 110 15.65 -14.14 -6.70
N ALA A 111 15.71 -13.84 -5.40
CA ALA A 111 15.93 -14.84 -4.36
C ALA A 111 14.69 -15.65 -4.01
N LEU A 112 13.50 -15.18 -4.42
CA LEU A 112 12.24 -15.90 -4.23
C LEU A 112 12.13 -17.07 -5.21
N SER A 113 11.50 -18.15 -4.76
CA SER A 113 11.10 -19.24 -5.65
C SER A 113 10.05 -18.80 -6.67
N VAL A 114 9.84 -19.56 -7.72
CA VAL A 114 8.80 -19.26 -8.72
C VAL A 114 7.41 -19.25 -8.07
N GLU A 115 7.15 -20.20 -7.17
CA GLU A 115 5.87 -20.28 -6.44
C GLU A 115 5.62 -19.05 -5.56
N GLU A 116 6.68 -18.52 -4.90
CA GLU A 116 6.59 -17.30 -4.09
C GLU A 116 6.38 -16.07 -4.97
N GLN A 117 6.98 -16.02 -6.17
CA GLN A 117 6.79 -14.93 -7.12
C GLN A 117 5.39 -14.93 -7.76
N GLU A 118 4.82 -16.11 -7.99
CA GLU A 118 3.47 -16.29 -8.56
C GLU A 118 2.36 -16.17 -7.50
N GLY A 119 2.71 -16.36 -6.22
CA GLY A 119 1.82 -16.25 -5.07
C GLY A 119 1.89 -14.88 -4.38
N PHE A 120 1.61 -14.89 -3.07
CA PHE A 120 1.79 -13.72 -2.21
C PHE A 120 3.22 -13.70 -1.67
N ALA A 121 4.04 -12.80 -2.22
CA ALA A 121 5.46 -12.77 -1.93
C ALA A 121 5.75 -12.60 -0.42
N PRO A 122 6.53 -13.52 0.21
CA PRO A 122 6.80 -13.50 1.65
C PRO A 122 7.93 -12.50 1.99
N LEU A 123 7.71 -11.24 1.71
CA LEU A 123 8.65 -10.15 1.99
C LEU A 123 7.94 -8.82 2.20
N CYS A 124 8.56 -7.92 2.93
CA CYS A 124 8.20 -6.51 2.89
C CYS A 124 8.96 -5.83 1.73
N PRO A 125 8.29 -5.04 0.87
CA PRO A 125 8.97 -4.24 -0.15
C PRO A 125 10.03 -3.31 0.45
N ASP A 126 11.09 -3.01 -0.30
CA ASP A 126 12.13 -2.08 0.13
C ASP A 126 11.64 -0.63 0.15
N PHE A 127 10.69 -0.31 -0.73
CA PHE A 127 10.06 1.00 -0.80
C PHE A 127 8.55 0.85 -1.02
N VAL A 128 7.77 1.63 -0.30
CA VAL A 128 6.31 1.67 -0.42
C VAL A 128 5.80 3.10 -0.49
N ILE A 129 4.71 3.30 -1.21
CA ILE A 129 3.94 4.54 -1.22
C ILE A 129 2.50 4.20 -0.85
N GLU A 130 1.94 4.95 0.10
CA GLU A 130 0.51 4.98 0.38
C GLU A 130 -0.04 6.37 0.04
N LEU A 131 -1.18 6.40 -0.62
CA LEU A 131 -1.86 7.62 -1.05
C LEU A 131 -3.13 7.82 -0.22
N ARG A 132 -3.13 8.82 0.64
CA ARG A 132 -4.29 9.15 1.45
C ARG A 132 -5.47 9.58 0.59
N SER A 133 -6.61 8.91 0.72
CA SER A 133 -7.89 9.36 0.19
C SER A 133 -8.54 10.41 1.13
N ARG A 134 -9.61 11.06 0.64
CA ARG A 134 -10.34 12.04 1.47
C ARG A 134 -11.05 11.42 2.68
N SER A 135 -11.42 10.16 2.57
CA SER A 135 -12.14 9.42 3.60
C SER A 135 -11.22 8.80 4.66
N ASP A 136 -9.92 8.74 4.40
CA ASP A 136 -8.97 8.07 5.29
C ASP A 136 -8.60 8.96 6.47
N ASN A 137 -8.53 8.34 7.65
CA ASN A 137 -7.94 8.94 8.83
C ASN A 137 -6.41 8.84 8.75
N LEU A 138 -5.73 9.89 9.17
CA LEU A 138 -4.27 9.94 9.09
C LEU A 138 -3.58 8.95 10.05
N PRO A 139 -3.96 8.84 11.35
CA PRO A 139 -3.23 7.99 12.30
C PRO A 139 -3.11 6.51 11.87
N PRO A 140 -4.15 5.80 11.40
CA PRO A 140 -4.00 4.42 10.92
C PRO A 140 -3.03 4.28 9.74
N LEU A 141 -2.93 5.29 8.87
CA LEU A 141 -1.97 5.28 7.78
C LEU A 141 -0.54 5.51 8.28
N GLU A 142 -0.35 6.39 9.26
CA GLU A 142 0.95 6.59 9.90
C GLU A 142 1.43 5.30 10.60
N ASP A 143 0.54 4.60 11.32
CA ASP A 143 0.84 3.29 11.92
C ASP A 143 1.22 2.25 10.87
N LYS A 144 0.52 2.22 9.73
CA LYS A 144 0.84 1.34 8.59
C LYS A 144 2.23 1.65 8.01
N MET A 145 2.63 2.93 7.91
CA MET A 145 3.98 3.30 7.48
C MET A 145 5.04 2.78 8.44
N LEU A 146 4.81 2.93 9.75
CA LEU A 146 5.71 2.41 10.78
C LEU A 146 5.78 0.88 10.75
N GLU A 147 4.67 0.19 10.46
CA GLU A 147 4.65 -1.26 10.26
C GLU A 147 5.55 -1.67 9.08
N TYR A 148 5.48 -1.02 7.92
CA TYR A 148 6.38 -1.30 6.80
C TYR A 148 7.84 -1.12 7.19
N ILE A 149 8.20 -0.03 7.85
CA ILE A 149 9.58 0.23 8.30
C ILE A 149 10.04 -0.86 9.29
N ALA A 150 9.21 -1.23 10.25
CA ALA A 150 9.52 -2.27 11.24
C ALA A 150 9.70 -3.67 10.58
N ASN A 151 9.08 -3.90 9.43
CA ASN A 151 9.16 -5.14 8.65
C ASN A 151 10.26 -5.13 7.58
N GLY A 152 11.10 -4.09 7.53
CA GLY A 152 12.31 -4.06 6.69
C GLY A 152 12.26 -3.13 5.48
N ALA A 153 11.17 -2.38 5.27
CA ALA A 153 11.18 -1.31 4.28
C ALA A 153 12.29 -0.30 4.61
N GLN A 154 13.05 0.09 3.61
CA GLN A 154 14.14 1.06 3.75
C GLN A 154 13.61 2.49 3.72
N MET A 155 12.49 2.68 3.05
CA MET A 155 11.79 3.96 2.98
C MET A 155 10.30 3.74 2.70
N ALA A 156 9.44 4.55 3.31
CA ALA A 156 8.02 4.57 3.05
C ALA A 156 7.52 6.01 2.92
N TRP A 157 6.69 6.27 1.93
CA TRP A 157 6.08 7.59 1.70
C TRP A 157 4.58 7.53 1.89
N LEU A 158 4.06 8.40 2.75
CA LEU A 158 2.63 8.67 2.84
C LEU A 158 2.36 10.02 2.16
N ILE A 159 1.63 9.97 1.06
CA ILE A 159 1.26 11.17 0.29
C ILE A 159 -0.15 11.60 0.70
N ASP A 160 -0.28 12.82 1.18
CA ASP A 160 -1.56 13.44 1.58
C ASP A 160 -1.92 14.58 0.60
N PRO A 161 -2.70 14.31 -0.45
CA PRO A 161 -3.10 15.35 -1.39
C PRO A 161 -4.07 16.38 -0.80
N VAL A 162 -4.74 16.06 0.30
CA VAL A 162 -5.69 16.97 0.95
C VAL A 162 -4.95 18.11 1.64
N ARG A 163 -3.80 17.80 2.26
CA ARG A 163 -2.93 18.74 2.95
C ARG A 163 -1.73 19.19 2.13
N LYS A 164 -1.54 18.60 0.96
CA LYS A 164 -0.35 18.75 0.11
C LYS A 164 0.94 18.46 0.88
N ARG A 165 0.96 17.31 1.56
CA ARG A 165 2.08 16.86 2.38
C ARG A 165 2.62 15.52 1.89
N VAL A 166 3.92 15.33 2.05
CA VAL A 166 4.56 14.03 1.94
C VAL A 166 5.28 13.72 3.23
N TYR A 167 4.92 12.62 3.86
CA TYR A 167 5.57 12.10 5.06
C TYR A 167 6.54 11.01 4.62
N ILE A 168 7.81 11.16 4.97
CA ILE A 168 8.88 10.24 4.59
C ILE A 168 9.37 9.53 5.83
N TYR A 169 9.18 8.22 5.85
CA TYR A 169 9.58 7.33 6.94
C TYR A 169 10.84 6.57 6.53
N ARG A 170 11.80 6.45 7.46
CA ARG A 170 13.03 5.67 7.32
C ARG A 170 13.37 4.97 8.64
N PRO A 171 14.13 3.85 8.61
CA PRO A 171 14.55 3.17 9.82
C PRO A 171 15.31 4.10 10.78
N ASN A 172 14.97 4.00 12.08
CA ASN A 172 15.64 4.73 13.16
C ASN A 172 15.62 6.27 13.01
N ARG A 173 14.63 6.82 12.32
CA ARG A 173 14.45 8.27 12.16
C ARG A 173 13.01 8.67 12.42
N THR A 174 12.83 9.88 12.93
CA THR A 174 11.50 10.53 12.93
C THR A 174 11.08 10.82 11.49
N ALA A 175 9.78 10.71 11.22
CA ALA A 175 9.24 11.01 9.92
C ALA A 175 9.57 12.47 9.51
N GLU A 176 10.10 12.63 8.32
CA GLU A 176 10.30 13.93 7.68
C GLU A 176 9.00 14.35 7.01
N ILE A 177 8.60 15.61 7.14
CA ILE A 177 7.37 16.14 6.53
C ILE A 177 7.74 17.24 5.54
N LEU A 178 7.37 17.04 4.29
CA LEU A 178 7.49 18.04 3.24
C LEU A 178 6.13 18.74 3.03
N GLU A 179 6.12 20.07 3.09
CA GLU A 179 4.94 20.90 2.88
C GLU A 179 4.91 21.44 1.45
N ASP A 180 3.82 21.19 0.73
CA ASP A 180 3.58 21.61 -0.66
C ASP A 180 4.81 21.42 -1.60
N PRO A 181 5.50 20.26 -1.56
CA PRO A 181 6.67 20.05 -2.41
C PRO A 181 6.24 19.97 -3.88
N GLN A 182 7.17 20.34 -4.79
CA GLN A 182 6.98 20.13 -6.24
C GLN A 182 7.50 18.75 -6.65
N THR A 183 8.56 18.31 -5.99
CA THR A 183 9.21 17.02 -6.23
C THR A 183 9.67 16.41 -4.92
N VAL A 184 9.70 15.07 -4.86
CA VAL A 184 10.24 14.31 -3.74
C VAL A 184 11.37 13.41 -4.23
N SER A 185 12.54 13.45 -3.55
CA SER A 185 13.69 12.62 -3.89
C SER A 185 13.67 11.29 -3.17
N GLY A 186 13.92 10.21 -3.90
CA GLY A 186 14.09 8.85 -3.36
C GLY A 186 15.54 8.57 -2.89
N ASP A 187 16.45 9.52 -3.02
CA ASP A 187 17.83 9.34 -2.55
C ASP A 187 17.88 9.25 -1.01
N LEU A 188 18.62 8.38 -0.40
CA LEU A 188 19.70 7.50 -0.87
C LEU A 188 19.22 6.11 -1.32
N GLU A 189 17.98 5.72 -0.98
CA GLU A 189 17.46 4.36 -1.11
C GLU A 189 17.14 4.02 -2.58
N LEU A 190 16.57 4.99 -3.32
CA LEU A 190 16.23 4.87 -4.74
C LEU A 190 17.05 5.89 -5.54
N ALA A 191 18.30 5.56 -5.83
CA ALA A 191 19.25 6.46 -6.47
C ALA A 191 18.70 7.07 -7.77
N GLY A 192 18.61 8.41 -7.78
CA GLY A 192 18.13 9.19 -8.92
C GLY A 192 16.60 9.17 -9.14
N PHE A 193 15.82 8.51 -8.28
CA PHE A 193 14.38 8.62 -8.34
C PHE A 193 13.93 9.99 -7.82
N LYS A 194 13.12 10.67 -8.64
CA LYS A 194 12.44 11.91 -8.26
C LYS A 194 10.98 11.81 -8.69
N LEU A 195 10.09 11.87 -7.71
CA LEU A 195 8.65 11.91 -7.94
C LEU A 195 8.22 13.37 -8.16
N ASP A 196 7.59 13.65 -9.28
CA ASP A 196 6.86 14.91 -9.49
C ASP A 196 5.47 14.78 -8.85
N VAL A 197 5.21 15.56 -7.82
CA VAL A 197 3.96 15.48 -7.06
C VAL A 197 2.92 16.55 -7.46
N ARG A 198 3.25 17.43 -8.42
CA ARG A 198 2.36 18.54 -8.82
C ARG A 198 1.02 18.05 -9.36
N GLU A 199 1.00 16.94 -10.07
CA GLU A 199 -0.23 16.33 -10.60
C GLU A 199 -1.02 15.52 -9.56
N LEU A 200 -0.47 15.34 -8.37
CA LEU A 200 -1.12 14.62 -7.27
C LEU A 200 -1.95 15.56 -6.38
N TRP A 201 -1.76 16.87 -6.47
CA TRP A 201 -2.45 17.88 -5.64
C TRP A 201 -3.87 18.25 -6.05
#